data_77973a9aad4f0d37477f5355ee6963fa
#
_entry.id   77973a9aad4f0d37477f5355ee6963fa
#
_cell.length_a   1.000
_cell.length_b   1.000
_cell.length_c   1.000
_cell.angle_alpha   90.00
_cell.angle_beta   90.00
_cell.angle_gamma   90.00
#
_symmetry.space_group_name_H-M   'P 1'
#
loop_
_entity.id
_entity.type
_entity.pdbx_description
1 polymer ?
#
loop_
_entity_poly.entity_id
_entity_poly.type
_entity_poly.pdbx_seq_one_letter_code
_entity_poly.pdbx_strand_id
1 'polypeptide(L)'
;MSFLGQVRKKALQANRRIVLPETSDERVIRAASQILKEGLAQVILVGNQEAIMHSAKAYEVSLSGAKIVDPYNFERFNDYVNKLVELRAKKGMTPEEAKKLLLNNPTFFGAMLIKMGDADGMVSGSSSPTANVLRAAIQVIGTQPGVKTVSSVFIMELSQFKDLFGSILVFGDCSVIPVPTSEQLADIATSAAETAVKIAGINPRVALMTFSTKGSAKHECVDRVIEAGRILRERKVKFRFDDELQADAALVKSVGEIKAPLSDVSGNANVLIFPSLSAGNIGYKLVQRLAGANAYGPIIQGLNAPVNDLSRGCSVEYIVVLTAITSAQACVDC
;
A
#
# COMPACT_ATOMS: atom_id res chain seq x y z
N MET A 1 20.86 6.23 7.39
CA MET A 1 20.16 4.93 7.57
C MET A 1 19.37 4.69 6.29
N SER A 2 19.41 3.50 5.70
CA SER A 2 18.61 3.16 4.51
C SER A 2 17.11 3.21 4.81
N PHE A 3 16.27 3.29 3.77
CA PHE A 3 14.81 3.23 3.93
C PHE A 3 14.37 1.97 4.70
N LEU A 4 14.87 0.80 4.31
CA LEU A 4 14.58 -0.45 5.00
C LEU A 4 14.98 -0.43 6.48
N GLY A 5 16.13 0.15 6.80
CA GLY A 5 16.56 0.28 8.20
C GLY A 5 15.61 1.15 9.04
N GLN A 6 15.06 2.21 8.45
CA GLN A 6 14.05 3.06 9.11
C GLN A 6 12.73 2.32 9.31
N VAL A 7 12.25 1.61 8.27
CA VAL A 7 11.01 0.81 8.32
C VAL A 7 11.13 -0.30 9.37
N ARG A 8 12.23 -1.06 9.38
CA ARG A 8 12.47 -2.13 10.38
C ARG A 8 12.47 -1.57 11.80
N LYS A 9 13.13 -0.43 12.03
CA LYS A 9 13.11 0.23 13.34
C LYS A 9 11.68 0.62 13.76
N LYS A 10 10.89 1.22 12.88
CA LYS A 10 9.48 1.55 13.15
C LYS A 10 8.65 0.30 13.43
N ALA A 11 8.82 -0.75 12.63
CA ALA A 11 8.11 -2.02 12.81
C ALA A 11 8.40 -2.67 14.17
N LEU A 12 9.67 -2.70 14.58
CA LEU A 12 10.09 -3.20 15.90
C LEU A 12 9.43 -2.42 17.05
N GLN A 13 9.35 -1.10 16.93
CA GLN A 13 8.70 -0.25 17.94
C GLN A 13 7.18 -0.44 17.96
N ALA A 14 6.57 -0.57 16.78
CA ALA A 14 5.13 -0.76 16.62
C ALA A 14 4.65 -2.13 17.09
N ASN A 15 5.41 -3.18 16.80
CA ASN A 15 5.15 -4.59 17.12
C ASN A 15 3.69 -5.00 16.96
N ARG A 16 3.09 -4.68 15.80
CA ARG A 16 1.66 -4.86 15.53
C ARG A 16 1.34 -6.29 15.10
N ARG A 17 0.07 -6.69 15.32
CA ARG A 17 -0.48 -8.00 14.93
C ARG A 17 -0.80 -8.00 13.45
N ILE A 18 0.00 -8.69 12.65
CA ILE A 18 -0.16 -8.71 11.19
C ILE A 18 -0.60 -10.09 10.72
N VAL A 19 -1.67 -10.13 9.95
CA VAL A 19 -2.21 -11.35 9.36
C VAL A 19 -1.51 -11.68 8.05
N LEU A 20 -1.06 -12.93 7.92
CA LEU A 20 -0.57 -13.54 6.70
C LEU A 20 -1.50 -14.71 6.36
N PRO A 21 -2.55 -14.50 5.54
CA PRO A 21 -3.65 -15.47 5.43
C PRO A 21 -3.38 -16.62 4.47
N GLU A 22 -2.40 -16.49 3.55
CA GLU A 22 -2.17 -17.43 2.45
C GLU A 22 -1.14 -18.51 2.82
N THR A 23 -1.42 -19.25 3.88
CA THR A 23 -0.51 -20.23 4.51
C THR A 23 -0.25 -21.50 3.69
N SER A 24 -0.94 -21.70 2.57
CA SER A 24 -0.62 -22.74 1.59
C SER A 24 0.61 -22.39 0.72
N ASP A 25 1.06 -21.16 0.74
CA ASP A 25 2.25 -20.70 0.02
C ASP A 25 3.49 -20.82 0.92
N GLU A 26 4.47 -21.63 0.49
CA GLU A 26 5.74 -21.82 1.19
C GLU A 26 6.44 -20.49 1.54
N ARG A 27 6.38 -19.50 0.64
CA ARG A 27 7.01 -18.21 0.83
C ARG A 27 6.43 -17.47 2.04
N VAL A 28 5.13 -17.60 2.29
CA VAL A 28 4.45 -17.01 3.44
C VAL A 28 4.91 -17.65 4.74
N ILE A 29 5.06 -18.99 4.78
CA ILE A 29 5.54 -19.71 5.95
C ILE A 29 7.01 -19.34 6.27
N ARG A 30 7.87 -19.28 5.25
CA ARG A 30 9.27 -18.83 5.42
C ARG A 30 9.37 -17.37 5.88
N ALA A 31 8.57 -16.49 5.29
CA ALA A 31 8.50 -15.08 5.70
C ALA A 31 8.01 -14.92 7.14
N ALA A 32 6.98 -15.67 7.54
CA ALA A 32 6.46 -15.67 8.91
C ALA A 32 7.56 -16.00 9.92
N SER A 33 8.34 -17.05 9.65
CA SER A 33 9.49 -17.43 10.49
C SER A 33 10.54 -16.31 10.60
N GLN A 34 10.86 -15.66 9.48
CA GLN A 34 11.84 -14.58 9.47
C GLN A 34 11.32 -13.34 10.22
N ILE A 35 10.05 -12.96 10.02
CA ILE A 35 9.39 -11.84 10.71
C ILE A 35 9.41 -12.04 12.22
N LEU A 36 9.07 -13.26 12.68
CA LEU A 36 9.11 -13.63 14.11
C LEU A 36 10.53 -13.56 14.68
N LYS A 37 11.51 -14.12 13.98
CA LYS A 37 12.92 -14.10 14.37
C LYS A 37 13.46 -12.67 14.49
N GLU A 38 13.06 -11.78 13.57
CA GLU A 38 13.49 -10.38 13.57
C GLU A 38 12.63 -9.48 14.47
N GLY A 39 11.51 -9.98 15.01
CA GLY A 39 10.60 -9.23 15.88
C GLY A 39 9.83 -8.11 15.20
N LEU A 40 9.66 -8.17 13.87
CA LEU A 40 9.08 -7.08 13.06
C LEU A 40 7.56 -6.92 13.23
N ALA A 41 6.88 -7.99 13.64
CA ALA A 41 5.45 -8.02 13.93
C ALA A 41 5.09 -9.27 14.75
N GLN A 42 3.94 -9.20 15.43
CA GLN A 42 3.25 -10.39 15.94
C GLN A 42 2.51 -11.02 14.76
N VAL A 43 2.86 -12.25 14.40
CA VAL A 43 2.34 -12.90 13.20
C VAL A 43 1.07 -13.70 13.52
N ILE A 44 0.02 -13.49 12.72
CA ILE A 44 -1.21 -14.30 12.73
C ILE A 44 -1.30 -15.05 11.40
N LEU A 45 -1.34 -16.38 11.47
CA LEU A 45 -1.50 -17.27 10.32
C LEU A 45 -2.93 -17.79 10.27
N VAL A 46 -3.54 -17.89 9.09
CA VAL A 46 -4.92 -18.39 8.92
C VAL A 46 -4.88 -19.77 8.28
N GLY A 47 -5.50 -20.74 8.93
CA GLY A 47 -5.65 -22.11 8.41
C GLY A 47 -5.51 -23.18 9.47
N ASN A 48 -5.55 -24.43 9.02
CA ASN A 48 -5.45 -25.60 9.92
C ASN A 48 -4.07 -25.65 10.58
N GLN A 49 -4.04 -25.73 11.90
CA GLN A 49 -2.81 -25.68 12.69
C GLN A 49 -1.87 -26.84 12.38
N GLU A 50 -2.39 -28.07 12.27
CA GLU A 50 -1.56 -29.24 12.00
C GLU A 50 -0.89 -29.17 10.63
N ALA A 51 -1.65 -28.74 9.60
CA ALA A 51 -1.14 -28.56 8.25
C ALA A 51 -0.05 -27.48 8.19
N ILE A 52 -0.26 -26.34 8.85
CA ILE A 52 0.72 -25.24 8.91
C ILE A 52 2.01 -25.70 9.62
N MET A 53 1.90 -26.39 10.75
CA MET A 53 3.05 -26.89 11.50
C MET A 53 3.79 -28.00 10.75
N HIS A 54 3.06 -28.85 10.01
CA HIS A 54 3.66 -29.85 9.12
C HIS A 54 4.47 -29.18 8.02
N SER A 55 3.92 -28.15 7.37
CA SER A 55 4.62 -27.36 6.34
C SER A 55 5.87 -26.68 6.90
N ALA A 56 5.77 -26.05 8.08
CA ALA A 56 6.92 -25.42 8.73
C ALA A 56 8.06 -26.41 8.99
N LYS A 57 7.71 -27.63 9.44
CA LYS A 57 8.70 -28.70 9.65
C LYS A 57 9.34 -29.15 8.32
N ALA A 58 8.52 -29.31 7.26
CA ALA A 58 9.01 -29.69 5.94
C ALA A 58 9.94 -28.63 5.33
N TYR A 59 9.70 -27.35 5.63
CA TYR A 59 10.53 -26.24 5.17
C TYR A 59 11.69 -25.91 6.13
N GLU A 60 11.85 -26.64 7.21
CA GLU A 60 12.90 -26.46 8.23
C GLU A 60 12.89 -25.06 8.86
N VAL A 61 11.71 -24.50 9.12
CA VAL A 61 11.55 -23.18 9.74
C VAL A 61 10.74 -23.25 11.03
N SER A 62 11.00 -22.32 11.96
CA SER A 62 10.28 -22.20 13.22
C SER A 62 9.17 -21.18 13.12
N LEU A 63 7.98 -21.54 13.58
CA LEU A 63 6.84 -20.63 13.76
C LEU A 63 6.57 -20.34 15.25
N SER A 64 7.57 -20.53 16.12
CA SER A 64 7.44 -20.23 17.55
C SER A 64 7.06 -18.76 17.76
N GLY A 65 5.95 -18.52 18.45
CA GLY A 65 5.38 -17.18 18.67
C GLY A 65 4.34 -16.75 17.64
N ALA A 66 4.09 -17.52 16.57
CA ALA A 66 2.96 -17.26 15.68
C ALA A 66 1.63 -17.65 16.35
N LYS A 67 0.61 -16.81 16.18
CA LYS A 67 -0.77 -17.19 16.45
C LYS A 67 -1.35 -17.83 15.20
N ILE A 68 -1.88 -19.06 15.32
CA ILE A 68 -2.58 -19.74 14.23
C ILE A 68 -4.08 -19.69 14.52
N VAL A 69 -4.89 -19.30 13.54
CA VAL A 69 -6.34 -19.22 13.63
C VAL A 69 -6.95 -20.06 12.52
N ASP A 70 -7.62 -21.14 12.92
CA ASP A 70 -8.34 -22.02 12.01
C ASP A 70 -9.81 -21.58 11.93
N PRO A 71 -10.29 -21.08 10.77
CA PRO A 71 -11.69 -20.65 10.61
C PRO A 71 -12.71 -21.76 10.94
N TYR A 72 -12.36 -23.03 10.76
CA TYR A 72 -13.23 -24.15 11.05
C TYR A 72 -13.39 -24.45 12.55
N ASN A 73 -12.40 -24.05 13.36
CA ASN A 73 -12.35 -24.29 14.81
C ASN A 73 -12.29 -22.98 15.62
N PHE A 74 -12.71 -21.85 15.00
CA PHE A 74 -12.64 -20.54 15.63
C PHE A 74 -13.88 -20.26 16.48
N GLU A 75 -13.72 -20.11 17.78
CA GLU A 75 -14.81 -19.94 18.76
C GLU A 75 -15.76 -18.79 18.37
N ARG A 76 -15.21 -17.65 17.93
CA ARG A 76 -15.97 -16.45 17.56
C ARG A 76 -16.43 -16.44 16.09
N PHE A 77 -16.40 -17.57 15.39
CA PHE A 77 -16.69 -17.62 13.96
C PHE A 77 -18.09 -17.07 13.61
N ASN A 78 -19.10 -17.37 14.41
CA ASN A 78 -20.46 -16.87 14.19
C ASN A 78 -20.57 -15.34 14.34
N ASP A 79 -19.79 -14.71 15.24
CA ASP A 79 -19.74 -13.26 15.37
C ASP A 79 -19.20 -12.61 14.10
N TYR A 80 -18.19 -13.25 13.48
CA TYR A 80 -17.61 -12.80 12.20
C TYR A 80 -18.61 -12.94 11.05
N VAL A 81 -19.36 -14.04 10.99
CA VAL A 81 -20.43 -14.22 10.01
C VAL A 81 -21.47 -13.13 10.16
N ASN A 82 -21.99 -12.90 11.37
CA ASN A 82 -22.99 -11.88 11.64
C ASN A 82 -22.50 -10.49 11.29
N LYS A 83 -21.26 -10.16 11.65
CA LYS A 83 -20.65 -8.86 11.32
C LYS A 83 -20.47 -8.66 9.82
N LEU A 84 -20.08 -9.69 9.08
CA LEU A 84 -19.96 -9.61 7.63
C LEU A 84 -21.33 -9.42 6.95
N VAL A 85 -22.37 -10.11 7.42
CA VAL A 85 -23.76 -9.89 6.98
C VAL A 85 -24.21 -8.46 7.24
N GLU A 86 -23.95 -7.91 8.44
CA GLU A 86 -24.25 -6.52 8.77
C GLU A 86 -23.56 -5.54 7.80
N LEU A 87 -22.26 -5.72 7.57
CA LEU A 87 -21.47 -4.87 6.66
C LEU A 87 -21.97 -4.92 5.22
N ARG A 88 -22.55 -6.05 4.80
CA ARG A 88 -23.01 -6.30 3.44
C ARG A 88 -24.54 -6.35 3.31
N ALA A 89 -25.30 -5.94 4.33
CA ALA A 89 -26.75 -5.95 4.35
C ALA A 89 -27.39 -5.24 3.13
N LYS A 90 -26.85 -4.07 2.76
CA LYS A 90 -27.30 -3.31 1.56
C LYS A 90 -27.09 -4.06 0.23
N LYS A 91 -26.31 -5.11 0.22
CA LYS A 91 -26.03 -5.97 -0.95
C LYS A 91 -26.71 -7.33 -0.86
N GLY A 92 -27.54 -7.54 0.17
CA GLY A 92 -28.35 -8.74 0.35
C GLY A 92 -27.56 -9.99 0.74
N MET A 93 -26.38 -9.86 1.37
CA MET A 93 -25.58 -11.02 1.80
C MET A 93 -26.31 -11.83 2.87
N THR A 94 -26.46 -13.14 2.61
CA THR A 94 -27.05 -14.08 3.57
C THR A 94 -26.00 -14.63 4.54
N PRO A 95 -26.41 -15.16 5.72
CA PRO A 95 -25.50 -15.83 6.64
C PRO A 95 -24.75 -17.02 6.02
N GLU A 96 -25.42 -17.79 5.16
CA GLU A 96 -24.84 -18.94 4.47
C GLU A 96 -23.73 -18.50 3.49
N GLU A 97 -23.97 -17.44 2.73
CA GLU A 97 -22.97 -16.85 1.82
C GLU A 97 -21.77 -16.30 2.60
N ALA A 98 -22.01 -15.58 3.70
CA ALA A 98 -20.96 -15.06 4.57
C ALA A 98 -20.12 -16.19 5.17
N LYS A 99 -20.77 -17.24 5.71
CA LYS A 99 -20.11 -18.43 6.23
C LYS A 99 -19.24 -19.10 5.17
N LYS A 100 -19.80 -19.36 3.98
CA LYS A 100 -19.08 -19.97 2.87
C LYS A 100 -17.87 -19.13 2.44
N LEU A 101 -18.04 -17.80 2.38
CA LEU A 101 -16.95 -16.88 2.02
C LEU A 101 -15.82 -16.93 3.04
N LEU A 102 -16.12 -16.86 4.34
CA LEU A 102 -15.10 -16.84 5.38
C LEU A 102 -14.36 -18.18 5.53
N LEU A 103 -15.03 -19.31 5.29
CA LEU A 103 -14.38 -20.63 5.32
C LEU A 103 -13.47 -20.87 4.12
N ASN A 104 -13.82 -20.34 2.93
CA ASN A 104 -13.12 -20.66 1.68
C ASN A 104 -12.20 -19.54 1.18
N ASN A 105 -12.18 -18.38 1.84
CA ASN A 105 -11.35 -17.26 1.44
C ASN A 105 -10.56 -16.71 2.63
N PRO A 106 -9.31 -17.14 2.82
CA PRO A 106 -8.49 -16.74 3.95
C PRO A 106 -8.20 -15.24 3.99
N THR A 107 -8.18 -14.56 2.82
CA THR A 107 -8.02 -13.10 2.75
C THR A 107 -9.23 -12.37 3.35
N PHE A 108 -10.47 -12.83 3.06
CA PHE A 108 -11.66 -12.26 3.70
C PHE A 108 -11.69 -12.54 5.20
N PHE A 109 -11.31 -13.73 5.62
CA PHE A 109 -11.21 -14.07 7.04
C PHE A 109 -10.15 -13.20 7.74
N GLY A 110 -8.99 -13.02 7.12
CA GLY A 110 -7.93 -12.13 7.61
C GLY A 110 -8.39 -10.67 7.74
N ALA A 111 -9.14 -10.16 6.77
CA ALA A 111 -9.74 -8.84 6.86
C ALA A 111 -10.75 -8.74 8.01
N MET A 112 -11.53 -9.80 8.27
CA MET A 112 -12.44 -9.85 9.42
C MET A 112 -11.68 -9.86 10.76
N LEU A 113 -10.51 -10.50 10.87
CA LEU A 113 -9.68 -10.42 12.08
C LEU A 113 -9.33 -8.97 12.41
N ILE A 114 -9.01 -8.16 11.40
CA ILE A 114 -8.77 -6.72 11.59
C ILE A 114 -10.05 -5.99 12.00
N LYS A 115 -11.15 -6.24 11.28
CA LYS A 115 -12.43 -5.57 11.53
C LYS A 115 -12.97 -5.82 12.95
N MET A 116 -12.71 -7.00 13.49
CA MET A 116 -13.14 -7.42 14.82
C MET A 116 -12.12 -7.08 15.94
N GLY A 117 -11.02 -6.42 15.59
CA GLY A 117 -9.99 -5.98 16.54
C GLY A 117 -9.02 -7.07 17.00
N ASP A 118 -8.99 -8.21 16.32
CA ASP A 118 -8.08 -9.32 16.64
C ASP A 118 -6.72 -9.20 15.93
N ALA A 119 -6.62 -8.31 14.93
CA ALA A 119 -5.41 -7.95 14.21
C ALA A 119 -5.36 -6.45 13.91
N ASP A 120 -4.17 -5.95 13.54
CA ASP A 120 -3.93 -4.53 13.27
C ASP A 120 -3.68 -4.25 11.78
N GLY A 121 -3.32 -5.29 11.00
CA GLY A 121 -3.07 -5.18 9.57
C GLY A 121 -2.96 -6.53 8.89
N MET A 122 -2.88 -6.55 7.56
CA MET A 122 -2.76 -7.77 6.76
C MET A 122 -1.85 -7.56 5.56
N VAL A 123 -1.09 -8.60 5.20
CA VAL A 123 -0.37 -8.71 3.94
C VAL A 123 -0.86 -9.98 3.23
N SER A 124 -1.38 -9.84 2.00
CA SER A 124 -1.96 -10.93 1.20
C SER A 124 -1.68 -10.70 -0.29
N GLY A 125 -1.93 -11.66 -1.15
CA GLY A 125 -1.75 -11.55 -2.60
C GLY A 125 -0.63 -12.43 -3.18
N SER A 126 0.06 -13.22 -2.36
CA SER A 126 1.08 -14.16 -2.85
C SER A 126 0.50 -15.25 -3.75
N SER A 127 -0.71 -15.68 -3.46
CA SER A 127 -1.47 -16.68 -4.23
C SER A 127 -2.80 -16.15 -4.78
N SER A 128 -3.34 -15.07 -4.21
CA SER A 128 -4.60 -14.43 -4.63
C SER A 128 -4.37 -13.31 -5.65
N PRO A 129 -5.31 -13.08 -6.58
CA PRO A 129 -5.28 -11.87 -7.41
C PRO A 129 -5.46 -10.59 -6.58
N THR A 130 -4.79 -9.50 -6.96
CA THR A 130 -4.95 -8.15 -6.37
C THR A 130 -6.41 -7.73 -6.18
N ALA A 131 -7.28 -8.04 -7.15
CA ALA A 131 -8.70 -7.75 -7.07
C ALA A 131 -9.40 -8.44 -5.88
N ASN A 132 -8.94 -9.61 -5.44
CA ASN A 132 -9.49 -10.30 -4.27
C ASN A 132 -9.06 -9.61 -2.98
N VAL A 133 -7.79 -9.22 -2.88
CA VAL A 133 -7.24 -8.51 -1.72
C VAL A 133 -7.94 -7.15 -1.56
N LEU A 134 -8.02 -6.37 -2.63
CA LEU A 134 -8.71 -5.06 -2.61
C LEU A 134 -10.20 -5.20 -2.30
N ARG A 135 -10.86 -6.24 -2.83
CA ARG A 135 -12.27 -6.51 -2.52
C ARG A 135 -12.48 -6.79 -1.05
N ALA A 136 -11.67 -7.65 -0.43
CA ALA A 136 -11.73 -7.93 0.99
C ALA A 136 -11.47 -6.66 1.82
N ALA A 137 -10.43 -5.91 1.48
CA ALA A 137 -10.09 -4.65 2.15
C ALA A 137 -11.23 -3.63 2.09
N ILE A 138 -11.77 -3.34 0.90
CA ILE A 138 -12.83 -2.34 0.72
C ILE A 138 -14.15 -2.80 1.36
N GLN A 139 -14.51 -4.08 1.22
CA GLN A 139 -15.80 -4.58 1.69
C GLN A 139 -15.86 -4.79 3.21
N VAL A 140 -14.74 -5.08 3.84
CA VAL A 140 -14.66 -5.42 5.26
C VAL A 140 -14.07 -4.26 6.08
N ILE A 141 -12.91 -3.76 5.68
CA ILE A 141 -12.21 -2.68 6.40
C ILE A 141 -12.88 -1.34 6.11
N GLY A 142 -13.15 -1.07 4.83
CA GLY A 142 -13.64 0.22 4.36
C GLY A 142 -12.58 1.29 4.28
N THR A 143 -12.99 2.49 3.86
CA THR A 143 -12.10 3.67 3.79
C THR A 143 -12.04 4.43 5.11
N GLN A 144 -10.97 5.20 5.30
CA GLN A 144 -10.85 6.13 6.41
C GLN A 144 -11.96 7.19 6.37
N PRO A 145 -12.38 7.75 7.52
CA PRO A 145 -13.32 8.86 7.54
C PRO A 145 -12.84 10.03 6.67
N GLY A 146 -13.71 10.53 5.79
CA GLY A 146 -13.38 11.62 4.86
C GLY A 146 -12.60 11.20 3.60
N VAL A 147 -12.08 9.99 3.53
CA VAL A 147 -11.38 9.46 2.34
C VAL A 147 -12.36 8.65 1.48
N LYS A 148 -12.46 9.00 0.20
CA LYS A 148 -13.34 8.30 -0.76
C LYS A 148 -12.57 7.37 -1.70
N THR A 149 -11.27 7.56 -1.78
CA THR A 149 -10.42 6.91 -2.80
C THR A 149 -9.42 5.97 -2.14
N VAL A 150 -9.47 4.69 -2.51
CA VAL A 150 -8.41 3.73 -2.22
C VAL A 150 -7.41 3.78 -3.37
N SER A 151 -6.14 3.97 -3.06
CA SER A 151 -5.05 4.07 -4.03
C SER A 151 -3.82 3.31 -3.56
N SER A 152 -2.73 3.42 -4.30
CA SER A 152 -1.46 2.82 -3.91
C SER A 152 -0.29 3.75 -4.14
N VAL A 153 0.81 3.51 -3.42
CA VAL A 153 2.10 4.07 -3.78
C VAL A 153 3.19 3.01 -3.83
N PHE A 154 4.22 3.31 -4.60
CA PHE A 154 5.52 2.67 -4.49
C PHE A 154 6.54 3.66 -3.92
N ILE A 155 7.31 3.21 -2.93
CA ILE A 155 8.48 3.95 -2.47
C ILE A 155 9.67 3.42 -3.27
N MET A 156 10.27 4.33 -4.05
CA MET A 156 11.39 4.05 -4.94
C MET A 156 12.68 4.50 -4.26
N GLU A 157 13.57 3.58 -3.91
CA GLU A 157 14.88 3.89 -3.35
C GLU A 157 15.94 3.90 -4.47
N LEU A 158 16.52 5.06 -4.72
CA LEU A 158 17.40 5.38 -5.85
C LEU A 158 18.85 5.53 -5.39
N SER A 159 19.44 4.48 -4.84
CA SER A 159 20.79 4.54 -4.23
C SER A 159 21.88 5.07 -5.16
N GLN A 160 21.78 4.80 -6.48
CA GLN A 160 22.75 5.23 -7.48
C GLN A 160 22.56 6.70 -7.93
N PHE A 161 21.39 7.28 -7.71
CA PHE A 161 21.00 8.62 -8.18
C PHE A 161 20.64 9.58 -7.04
N LYS A 162 21.08 9.27 -5.81
CA LYS A 162 20.75 10.05 -4.60
C LYS A 162 21.15 11.52 -4.70
N ASP A 163 22.24 11.81 -5.41
CA ASP A 163 22.78 13.16 -5.54
C ASP A 163 22.00 14.01 -6.56
N LEU A 164 21.23 13.35 -7.46
CA LEU A 164 20.43 14.03 -8.48
C LEU A 164 18.99 14.26 -8.04
N PHE A 165 18.35 13.24 -7.40
CA PHE A 165 16.91 13.23 -7.13
C PHE A 165 16.59 13.01 -5.66
N GLY A 166 17.60 12.90 -4.78
CA GLY A 166 17.43 12.34 -3.44
C GLY A 166 17.36 10.81 -3.47
N SER A 167 17.49 10.19 -2.30
CA SER A 167 17.54 8.73 -2.21
C SER A 167 16.16 8.06 -2.32
N ILE A 168 15.07 8.80 -2.13
CA ILE A 168 13.70 8.25 -2.06
C ILE A 168 12.74 9.14 -2.84
N LEU A 169 11.98 8.49 -3.73
CA LEU A 169 10.81 9.05 -4.40
C LEU A 169 9.56 8.23 -4.05
N VAL A 170 8.38 8.87 -4.04
CA VAL A 170 7.08 8.21 -3.86
C VAL A 170 6.28 8.34 -5.16
N PHE A 171 5.85 7.21 -5.72
CA PHE A 171 5.10 7.12 -6.97
C PHE A 171 3.66 6.67 -6.69
N GLY A 172 2.66 7.45 -7.06
CA GLY A 172 1.23 7.17 -6.87
C GLY A 172 0.36 7.64 -8.04
N ASP A 173 -0.73 7.00 -8.37
CA ASP A 173 -1.13 5.62 -8.14
C ASP A 173 -0.50 4.71 -9.20
N CYS A 174 -0.03 3.54 -8.80
CA CYS A 174 0.62 2.60 -9.71
C CYS A 174 -0.06 1.21 -9.77
N SER A 175 -1.19 0.99 -9.06
CA SER A 175 -1.71 -0.38 -8.87
C SER A 175 -3.22 -0.51 -8.75
N VAL A 176 -4.00 0.57 -8.56
CA VAL A 176 -5.41 0.48 -8.16
C VAL A 176 -6.36 1.11 -9.16
N ILE A 177 -6.20 2.39 -9.54
CA ILE A 177 -7.21 3.14 -10.31
C ILE A 177 -6.77 3.32 -11.76
N PRO A 178 -7.46 2.67 -12.73
CA PRO A 178 -7.07 2.74 -14.15
C PRO A 178 -7.04 4.17 -14.71
N VAL A 179 -8.11 4.92 -14.51
CA VAL A 179 -8.24 6.31 -14.96
C VAL A 179 -8.91 7.12 -13.84
N PRO A 180 -8.10 7.78 -12.98
CA PRO A 180 -8.64 8.55 -11.88
C PRO A 180 -9.34 9.83 -12.37
N THR A 181 -10.41 10.23 -11.67
CA THR A 181 -11.02 11.57 -11.83
C THR A 181 -10.12 12.63 -11.19
N SER A 182 -10.45 13.91 -11.37
CA SER A 182 -9.70 15.01 -10.73
C SER A 182 -9.78 14.94 -9.20
N GLU A 183 -10.94 14.61 -8.63
CA GLU A 183 -11.10 14.39 -7.21
C GLU A 183 -10.25 13.22 -6.70
N GLN A 184 -10.23 12.11 -7.46
CA GLN A 184 -9.41 10.95 -7.12
C GLN A 184 -7.92 11.27 -7.20
N LEU A 185 -7.45 12.05 -8.20
CA LEU A 185 -6.06 12.51 -8.27
C LEU A 185 -5.69 13.37 -7.05
N ALA A 186 -6.59 14.25 -6.61
CA ALA A 186 -6.37 15.05 -5.40
C ALA A 186 -6.32 14.18 -4.13
N ASP A 187 -7.18 13.15 -4.02
CA ASP A 187 -7.14 12.18 -2.92
C ASP A 187 -5.84 11.37 -2.94
N ILE A 188 -5.41 10.87 -4.12
CA ILE A 188 -4.15 10.14 -4.30
C ILE A 188 -2.96 11.01 -3.86
N ALA A 189 -2.92 12.29 -4.28
CA ALA A 189 -1.87 13.22 -3.91
C ALA A 189 -1.81 13.44 -2.38
N THR A 190 -2.96 13.58 -1.74
CA THR A 190 -3.07 13.76 -0.28
C THR A 190 -2.56 12.52 0.46
N SER A 191 -3.06 11.35 0.10
CA SER A 191 -2.64 10.08 0.73
C SER A 191 -1.16 9.77 0.47
N ALA A 192 -0.63 10.09 -0.73
CA ALA A 192 0.77 9.90 -1.06
C ALA A 192 1.69 10.84 -0.25
N ALA A 193 1.26 12.09 -0.03
CA ALA A 193 1.98 13.03 0.83
C ALA A 193 2.03 12.54 2.28
N GLU A 194 0.93 12.01 2.81
CA GLU A 194 0.90 11.41 4.16
C GLU A 194 1.83 10.20 4.27
N THR A 195 1.83 9.32 3.28
CA THR A 195 2.73 8.14 3.25
C THR A 195 4.19 8.56 3.15
N ALA A 196 4.49 9.61 2.37
CA ALA A 196 5.83 10.19 2.29
C ALA A 196 6.35 10.63 3.67
N VAL A 197 5.50 11.27 4.48
CA VAL A 197 5.86 11.67 5.85
C VAL A 197 5.96 10.45 6.78
N LYS A 198 4.88 9.67 6.88
CA LYS A 198 4.74 8.63 7.91
C LYS A 198 5.66 7.44 7.67
N ILE A 199 5.79 6.99 6.42
CA ILE A 199 6.52 5.76 6.08
C ILE A 199 7.90 6.08 5.52
N ALA A 200 7.98 6.95 4.50
CA ALA A 200 9.25 7.28 3.87
C ALA A 200 10.11 8.27 4.68
N GLY A 201 9.52 9.01 5.65
CA GLY A 201 10.23 9.96 6.50
C GLY A 201 10.76 11.18 5.75
N ILE A 202 10.09 11.58 4.66
CA ILE A 202 10.48 12.72 3.83
C ILE A 202 9.43 13.83 3.85
N ASN A 203 9.87 15.08 3.70
CA ASN A 203 8.95 16.21 3.54
C ASN A 203 8.43 16.23 2.09
N PRO A 204 7.12 16.06 1.86
CA PRO A 204 6.57 15.89 0.52
C PRO A 204 6.62 17.17 -0.31
N ARG A 205 7.09 17.03 -1.55
CA ARG A 205 7.00 18.00 -2.63
C ARG A 205 6.32 17.29 -3.78
N VAL A 206 5.01 17.51 -3.92
CA VAL A 206 4.11 16.70 -4.76
C VAL A 206 3.99 17.31 -6.14
N ALA A 207 4.34 16.56 -7.18
CA ALA A 207 4.09 16.92 -8.58
C ALA A 207 2.93 16.08 -9.14
N LEU A 208 1.85 16.74 -9.56
CA LEU A 208 0.81 16.11 -10.37
C LEU A 208 1.28 16.12 -11.84
N MET A 209 1.55 14.92 -12.34
CA MET A 209 2.27 14.75 -13.61
C MET A 209 1.36 14.64 -14.82
N THR A 210 1.82 15.19 -15.93
CA THR A 210 1.20 15.04 -17.25
C THR A 210 2.28 15.23 -18.34
N PHE A 211 1.93 15.08 -19.61
CA PHE A 211 2.83 15.39 -20.71
C PHE A 211 2.93 16.89 -21.05
N SER A 212 2.22 17.75 -20.34
CA SER A 212 2.24 19.21 -20.45
C SER A 212 2.93 19.85 -19.25
N THR A 213 3.57 21.01 -19.44
CA THR A 213 4.05 21.88 -18.39
C THR A 213 3.54 23.30 -18.63
N LYS A 214 2.72 23.80 -17.69
CA LYS A 214 2.23 25.18 -17.62
C LYS A 214 1.69 25.72 -18.97
N GLY A 215 0.76 24.97 -19.57
CA GLY A 215 0.08 25.38 -20.80
C GLY A 215 0.77 24.97 -22.10
N SER A 216 1.82 24.13 -22.05
CA SER A 216 2.54 23.71 -23.27
C SER A 216 1.70 22.81 -24.18
N ALA A 217 0.64 22.18 -23.69
CA ALA A 217 -0.31 21.39 -24.47
C ALA A 217 -1.73 21.49 -23.89
N LYS A 218 -2.73 21.20 -24.74
CA LYS A 218 -4.16 21.17 -24.36
C LYS A 218 -4.75 19.80 -24.67
N HIS A 219 -5.31 19.15 -23.64
CA HIS A 219 -5.98 17.87 -23.80
C HIS A 219 -6.78 17.57 -22.51
N GLU A 220 -7.87 16.81 -22.60
CA GLU A 220 -8.72 16.47 -21.45
C GLU A 220 -7.97 15.84 -20.26
N CYS A 221 -6.92 15.04 -20.52
CA CYS A 221 -6.11 14.46 -19.46
C CYS A 221 -5.22 15.50 -18.77
N VAL A 222 -4.84 16.60 -19.44
CA VAL A 222 -4.13 17.74 -18.86
C VAL A 222 -5.10 18.55 -18.00
N ASP A 223 -6.31 18.85 -18.54
CA ASP A 223 -7.34 19.61 -17.83
C ASP A 223 -7.72 18.90 -16.52
N ARG A 224 -7.78 17.56 -16.52
CA ARG A 224 -8.06 16.74 -15.34
C ARG A 224 -6.98 16.89 -14.25
N VAL A 225 -5.71 17.00 -14.63
CA VAL A 225 -4.60 17.21 -13.70
C VAL A 225 -4.60 18.63 -13.13
N ILE A 226 -4.87 19.63 -13.97
CA ILE A 226 -5.02 21.04 -13.56
C ILE A 226 -6.18 21.18 -12.56
N GLU A 227 -7.31 20.55 -12.87
CA GLU A 227 -8.48 20.54 -11.98
C GLU A 227 -8.19 19.87 -10.63
N ALA A 228 -7.40 18.78 -10.61
CA ALA A 228 -6.95 18.16 -9.37
C ALA A 228 -6.10 19.13 -8.52
N GLY A 229 -5.23 19.91 -9.14
CA GLY A 229 -4.46 20.97 -8.48
C GLY A 229 -5.36 22.07 -7.92
N ARG A 230 -6.42 22.48 -8.66
CA ARG A 230 -7.42 23.43 -8.17
C ARG A 230 -8.13 22.91 -6.90
N ILE A 231 -8.54 21.63 -6.91
CA ILE A 231 -9.17 20.97 -5.76
C ILE A 231 -8.23 20.95 -4.54
N LEU A 232 -6.95 20.65 -4.72
CA LEU A 232 -5.98 20.68 -3.61
C LEU A 232 -5.82 22.09 -3.01
N ARG A 233 -5.82 23.14 -3.86
CA ARG A 233 -5.79 24.55 -3.39
C ARG A 233 -7.05 24.88 -2.58
N GLU A 234 -8.23 24.47 -3.02
CA GLU A 234 -9.50 24.66 -2.30
C GLU A 234 -9.55 23.93 -0.97
N ARG A 235 -8.98 22.71 -0.92
CA ARG A 235 -8.84 21.93 0.32
C ARG A 235 -7.79 22.51 1.28
N LYS A 236 -7.00 23.51 0.86
CA LYS A 236 -5.96 24.17 1.65
C LYS A 236 -4.97 23.15 2.24
N VAL A 237 -4.52 22.20 1.44
CA VAL A 237 -3.57 21.17 1.88
C VAL A 237 -2.29 21.80 2.41
N LYS A 238 -1.65 21.16 3.41
CA LYS A 238 -0.47 21.73 4.10
C LYS A 238 0.88 21.35 3.49
N PHE A 239 0.89 20.48 2.49
CA PHE A 239 2.10 20.08 1.79
C PHE A 239 2.32 20.94 0.53
N ARG A 240 3.57 21.04 0.10
CA ARG A 240 3.91 21.70 -1.16
C ARG A 240 3.49 20.84 -2.33
N PHE A 241 2.83 21.42 -3.31
CA PHE A 241 2.46 20.73 -4.53
C PHE A 241 2.41 21.68 -5.72
N ASP A 242 2.53 21.10 -6.91
CA ASP A 242 2.23 21.79 -8.16
C ASP A 242 1.60 20.82 -9.17
N ASP A 243 0.85 21.34 -10.08
CA ASP A 243 0.15 20.60 -11.12
C ASP A 243 0.71 20.90 -12.52
N GLU A 244 0.29 20.09 -13.50
CA GLU A 244 0.70 20.26 -14.90
C GLU A 244 2.23 20.32 -15.06
N LEU A 245 2.91 19.27 -14.57
CA LEU A 245 4.35 19.12 -14.70
C LEU A 245 4.70 17.86 -15.52
N GLN A 246 5.57 18.03 -16.52
CA GLN A 246 6.27 16.90 -17.14
C GLN A 246 7.30 16.31 -16.17
N ALA A 247 7.69 15.06 -16.35
CA ALA A 247 8.61 14.37 -15.46
C ALA A 247 9.99 15.05 -15.37
N ASP A 248 10.51 15.52 -16.47
CA ASP A 248 11.77 16.28 -16.52
C ASP A 248 11.67 17.62 -15.79
N ALA A 249 10.56 18.36 -15.97
CA ALA A 249 10.32 19.61 -15.26
C ALA A 249 10.11 19.37 -13.74
N ALA A 250 9.48 18.28 -13.34
CA ALA A 250 9.29 17.95 -11.93
C ALA A 250 10.60 17.56 -11.22
N LEU A 251 11.51 16.87 -11.92
CA LEU A 251 12.67 16.22 -11.29
C LEU A 251 13.99 16.95 -11.53
N VAL A 252 14.18 17.59 -12.70
CA VAL A 252 15.47 18.17 -13.10
C VAL A 252 15.45 19.68 -12.90
N LYS A 253 16.31 20.17 -12.00
CA LYS A 253 16.33 21.57 -11.58
C LYS A 253 16.45 22.55 -12.75
N SER A 254 17.40 22.34 -13.65
CA SER A 254 17.61 23.23 -14.82
C SER A 254 16.41 23.25 -15.77
N VAL A 255 15.69 22.15 -15.90
CA VAL A 255 14.47 22.07 -16.72
C VAL A 255 13.30 22.77 -16.02
N GLY A 256 13.16 22.56 -14.71
CA GLY A 256 12.13 23.20 -13.89
C GLY A 256 12.25 24.72 -13.88
N GLU A 257 13.47 25.25 -13.75
CA GLU A 257 13.75 26.70 -13.79
C GLU A 257 13.34 27.34 -15.13
N ILE A 258 13.40 26.60 -16.23
CA ILE A 258 13.01 27.10 -17.56
C ILE A 258 11.51 26.94 -17.79
N LYS A 259 10.95 25.72 -17.51
CA LYS A 259 9.56 25.39 -17.88
C LYS A 259 8.52 25.84 -16.87
N ALA A 260 8.88 25.94 -15.58
CA ALA A 260 7.98 26.33 -14.50
C ALA A 260 8.70 27.16 -13.42
N PRO A 261 9.22 28.36 -13.77
CA PRO A 261 10.09 29.18 -12.90
C PRO A 261 9.41 29.67 -11.62
N LEU A 262 8.07 29.70 -11.58
CA LEU A 262 7.30 30.14 -10.42
C LEU A 262 6.85 28.98 -9.50
N SER A 263 7.25 27.76 -9.81
CA SER A 263 6.89 26.58 -9.05
C SER A 263 7.84 26.30 -7.88
N ASP A 264 7.32 26.14 -6.68
CA ASP A 264 8.10 25.72 -5.50
C ASP A 264 8.45 24.22 -5.48
N VAL A 265 7.99 23.47 -6.48
CA VAL A 265 8.11 22.01 -6.55
C VAL A 265 8.92 21.58 -7.76
N SER A 266 8.84 22.31 -8.89
CA SER A 266 9.54 21.94 -10.12
C SER A 266 11.05 21.81 -9.89
N GLY A 267 11.65 20.80 -10.53
CA GLY A 267 13.07 20.49 -10.36
C GLY A 267 13.47 19.91 -9.00
N ASN A 268 12.50 19.69 -8.10
CA ASN A 268 12.76 19.22 -6.73
C ASN A 268 11.64 18.34 -6.16
N ALA A 269 10.75 17.81 -7.02
CA ALA A 269 9.69 16.92 -6.60
C ALA A 269 10.23 15.59 -6.03
N ASN A 270 9.56 15.08 -5.00
CA ASN A 270 9.87 13.76 -4.43
C ASN A 270 8.63 12.86 -4.27
N VAL A 271 7.44 13.38 -4.59
CA VAL A 271 6.19 12.63 -4.69
C VAL A 271 5.61 12.89 -6.06
N LEU A 272 5.50 11.84 -6.87
CA LEU A 272 5.06 11.92 -8.27
C LEU A 272 3.70 11.25 -8.41
N ILE A 273 2.67 12.03 -8.77
CA ILE A 273 1.31 11.55 -8.96
C ILE A 273 1.05 11.38 -10.45
N PHE A 274 0.82 10.15 -10.86
CA PHE A 274 0.62 9.79 -12.26
C PHE A 274 -0.84 9.99 -12.69
N PRO A 275 -1.10 10.45 -13.93
CA PRO A 275 -2.45 10.76 -14.42
C PRO A 275 -3.29 9.51 -14.72
N SER A 276 -2.67 8.34 -14.75
CA SER A 276 -3.33 7.06 -15.00
C SER A 276 -2.50 5.89 -14.46
N LEU A 277 -3.15 4.75 -14.23
CA LEU A 277 -2.50 3.50 -13.84
C LEU A 277 -1.44 3.06 -14.86
N SER A 278 -1.73 3.20 -16.16
CA SER A 278 -0.77 2.83 -17.20
C SER A 278 0.52 3.62 -17.08
N ALA A 279 0.44 4.94 -16.87
CA ALA A 279 1.61 5.79 -16.70
C ALA A 279 2.39 5.43 -15.42
N GLY A 280 1.70 5.26 -14.29
CA GLY A 280 2.33 4.92 -13.02
C GLY A 280 2.96 3.52 -13.01
N ASN A 281 2.22 2.52 -13.52
CA ASN A 281 2.68 1.13 -13.57
C ASN A 281 3.87 0.92 -14.51
N ILE A 282 3.85 1.53 -15.69
CA ILE A 282 4.99 1.51 -16.62
C ILE A 282 6.16 2.29 -16.01
N GLY A 283 5.90 3.49 -15.47
CA GLY A 283 6.92 4.39 -14.92
C GLY A 283 7.74 3.74 -13.81
N TYR A 284 7.09 3.18 -12.77
CA TYR A 284 7.83 2.58 -11.68
C TYR A 284 8.65 1.35 -12.13
N LYS A 285 8.10 0.53 -13.05
CA LYS A 285 8.81 -0.65 -13.57
C LYS A 285 10.03 -0.27 -14.40
N LEU A 286 9.94 0.77 -15.23
CA LEU A 286 11.08 1.27 -15.98
C LEU A 286 12.18 1.77 -15.04
N VAL A 287 11.84 2.57 -14.04
CA VAL A 287 12.80 3.05 -13.04
C VAL A 287 13.41 1.88 -12.25
N GLN A 288 12.59 0.92 -11.82
CA GLN A 288 13.08 -0.27 -11.13
C GLN A 288 14.07 -1.07 -11.98
N ARG A 289 13.75 -1.32 -13.25
CA ARG A 289 14.54 -2.22 -14.11
C ARG A 289 15.73 -1.53 -14.75
N LEU A 290 15.59 -0.29 -15.20
CA LEU A 290 16.63 0.43 -15.91
C LEU A 290 17.59 1.18 -14.98
N ALA A 291 17.05 1.80 -13.91
CA ALA A 291 17.86 2.53 -12.95
C ALA A 291 18.29 1.69 -11.73
N GLY A 292 17.92 0.41 -11.68
CA GLY A 292 18.27 -0.48 -10.56
C GLY A 292 17.67 -0.03 -9.22
N ALA A 293 16.58 0.74 -9.25
CA ALA A 293 15.92 1.20 -8.04
C ALA A 293 15.24 0.06 -7.29
N ASN A 294 15.29 0.08 -5.96
CA ASN A 294 14.43 -0.75 -5.14
C ASN A 294 13.02 -0.15 -5.12
N ALA A 295 12.00 -0.96 -5.44
CA ALA A 295 10.60 -0.56 -5.46
C ALA A 295 9.84 -1.28 -4.35
N TYR A 296 9.39 -0.55 -3.33
CA TYR A 296 8.65 -1.08 -2.19
C TYR A 296 7.17 -0.69 -2.32
N GLY A 297 6.31 -1.68 -2.56
CA GLY A 297 4.87 -1.47 -2.82
C GLY A 297 4.26 -2.61 -3.64
N PRO A 298 2.95 -2.61 -3.96
CA PRO A 298 2.08 -1.47 -3.67
C PRO A 298 1.75 -1.35 -2.18
N ILE A 299 1.93 -0.16 -1.64
CA ILE A 299 1.46 0.22 -0.32
C ILE A 299 0.07 0.81 -0.52
N ILE A 300 -0.95 0.13 -0.02
CA ILE A 300 -2.35 0.56 -0.19
C ILE A 300 -2.66 1.70 0.78
N GLN A 301 -3.39 2.68 0.28
CA GLN A 301 -3.73 3.92 0.97
C GLN A 301 -5.23 4.15 1.04
N GLY A 302 -5.67 4.97 2.01
CA GLY A 302 -7.08 5.35 2.15
C GLY A 302 -7.96 4.32 2.85
N LEU A 303 -7.43 3.18 3.29
CA LEU A 303 -8.15 2.17 4.08
C LEU A 303 -8.14 2.53 5.57
N ASN A 304 -9.21 2.18 6.29
CA ASN A 304 -9.35 2.41 7.74
C ASN A 304 -8.37 1.59 8.61
N ALA A 305 -7.76 0.55 8.04
CA ALA A 305 -6.62 -0.18 8.60
C ALA A 305 -5.73 -0.70 7.47
N PRO A 306 -4.43 -0.89 7.70
CA PRO A 306 -3.51 -1.27 6.63
C PRO A 306 -3.75 -2.70 6.14
N VAL A 307 -3.98 -2.80 4.83
CA VAL A 307 -4.01 -4.06 4.08
C VAL A 307 -3.16 -3.85 2.83
N ASN A 308 -2.07 -4.58 2.71
CA ASN A 308 -1.18 -4.46 1.57
C ASN A 308 -1.21 -5.70 0.68
N ASP A 309 -1.06 -5.48 -0.62
CA ASP A 309 -1.14 -6.50 -1.66
C ASP A 309 0.26 -6.93 -2.11
N LEU A 310 0.43 -8.23 -2.28
CA LEU A 310 1.65 -8.83 -2.81
C LEU A 310 1.52 -9.09 -4.31
N SER A 311 2.62 -9.03 -5.03
CA SER A 311 2.69 -9.65 -6.35
C SER A 311 2.78 -11.17 -6.20
N ARG A 312 2.11 -11.93 -7.07
CA ARG A 312 2.22 -13.40 -7.13
C ARG A 312 3.65 -13.89 -7.41
N GLY A 313 4.50 -13.05 -7.95
CA GLY A 313 5.94 -13.30 -8.15
C GLY A 313 6.85 -12.75 -7.04
N CYS A 314 6.32 -12.37 -5.88
CA CYS A 314 7.12 -11.83 -4.78
C CYS A 314 8.09 -12.88 -4.19
N SER A 315 9.19 -12.40 -3.63
CA SER A 315 10.12 -13.22 -2.85
C SER A 315 9.73 -13.27 -1.36
N VAL A 316 10.34 -14.17 -0.60
CA VAL A 316 10.22 -14.25 0.86
C VAL A 316 10.61 -12.91 1.50
N GLU A 317 11.75 -12.35 1.12
CA GLU A 317 12.24 -11.06 1.66
C GLU A 317 11.25 -9.93 1.38
N TYR A 318 10.58 -9.97 0.22
CA TYR A 318 9.58 -8.96 -0.12
C TYR A 318 8.35 -9.03 0.81
N ILE A 319 7.90 -10.23 1.18
CA ILE A 319 6.82 -10.43 2.17
C ILE A 319 7.23 -9.88 3.53
N VAL A 320 8.48 -10.15 3.96
CA VAL A 320 9.05 -9.62 5.22
C VAL A 320 9.04 -8.10 5.22
N VAL A 321 9.55 -7.48 4.16
CA VAL A 321 9.61 -6.01 4.02
C VAL A 321 8.22 -5.40 4.04
N LEU A 322 7.28 -5.96 3.25
CA LEU A 322 5.91 -5.42 3.19
C LEU A 322 5.18 -5.61 4.52
N THR A 323 5.45 -6.69 5.25
CA THR A 323 4.92 -6.88 6.61
C THR A 323 5.47 -5.84 7.58
N ALA A 324 6.76 -5.51 7.50
CA ALA A 324 7.35 -4.44 8.31
C ALA A 324 6.73 -3.06 7.98
N ILE A 325 6.51 -2.76 6.70
CA ILE A 325 5.80 -1.56 6.26
C ILE A 325 4.37 -1.54 6.82
N THR A 326 3.64 -2.67 6.74
CA THR A 326 2.27 -2.79 7.26
C THR A 326 2.21 -2.60 8.77
N SER A 327 3.18 -3.15 9.51
CA SER A 327 3.33 -2.94 10.96
C SER A 327 3.56 -1.45 11.28
N ALA A 328 4.45 -0.79 10.53
CA ALA A 328 4.69 0.65 10.67
C ALA A 328 3.46 1.51 10.31
N GLN A 329 2.67 1.13 9.28
CA GLN A 329 1.43 1.82 8.92
C GLN A 329 0.35 1.69 10.02
N ALA A 330 0.29 0.55 10.71
CA ALA A 330 -0.67 0.28 11.77
C ALA A 330 -0.34 1.04 13.08
N CYS A 331 0.83 1.67 13.16
CA CYS A 331 1.19 2.49 14.31
C CYS A 331 0.53 3.87 14.22
N VAL A 332 -0.28 4.21 15.22
CA VAL A 332 -0.97 5.51 15.28
C VAL A 332 -0.02 6.61 15.77
N ASP A 333 0.98 6.25 16.60
CA ASP A 333 1.81 7.18 17.38
C ASP A 333 3.31 7.09 17.05
N CYS A 334 3.70 6.43 15.95
CA CYS A 334 5.12 6.28 15.59
C CYS A 334 5.61 7.40 14.67
#